data_bdf7a924bc5cdfc1201a5c75b43b6bf4
#
_entry.id   bdf7a924bc5cdfc1201a5c75b43b6bf4
#
_cell.length_a   1.000
_cell.length_b   1.000
_cell.length_c   1.000
_cell.angle_alpha   90.00
_cell.angle_beta   90.00
_cell.angle_gamma   90.00
#
_symmetry.space_group_name_H-M   'P 1'
#
loop_
_entity.id
_entity.type
_entity.pdbx_description
1 polymer ?
#
loop_
_entity_poly.entity_id
_entity_poly.type
_entity_poly.pdbx_seq_one_letter_code
_entity_poly.pdbx_strand_id
1 'polypeptide(L)'
;LQEQVMQLARDENQEKSVFVLKHEDCMKYSPAYQEFMEKYPEVGEHVATLFMQNRSVGRHAGGVIVADPKDLQESMPIIGVRGDLQTPWTEGMNFRNLEDNGFLKFDFLGLTLLKDVENCIYRILKKQGNPNPTFLDAKAFFDKHLNCRFVKQDDPKVWEHVYHNGRFCGVFQFTASGARKFALEAQPDSIEELAALTAIYRPGPLKANVHRKYVKAKRDADNIKYDHPIIEEILGPTFGFITFQEQFMLLAQKLAGFDPGEADK
;
A
#
# COMPACT_ATOMS: atom_id res chain seq x y z
N LEU A 1 24.11 -1.63 12.31
CA LEU A 1 23.99 -2.88 13.09
C LEU A 1 22.64 -3.56 12.88
N GLN A 2 21.52 -2.84 13.09
CA GLN A 2 20.17 -3.39 12.92
C GLN A 2 19.91 -3.93 11.50
N GLU A 3 20.35 -3.22 10.46
CA GLU A 3 20.21 -3.67 9.07
C GLU A 3 21.03 -4.91 8.77
N GLN A 4 22.22 -5.05 9.31
CA GLN A 4 23.06 -6.22 9.13
C GLN A 4 22.48 -7.46 9.80
N VAL A 5 22.02 -7.32 11.06
CA VAL A 5 21.34 -8.40 11.78
C VAL A 5 20.07 -8.84 11.05
N MET A 6 19.28 -7.88 10.58
CA MET A 6 18.07 -8.16 9.79
C MET A 6 18.37 -8.87 8.47
N GLN A 7 19.49 -8.54 7.82
CA GLN A 7 19.87 -9.19 6.56
C GLN A 7 20.28 -10.66 6.82
N LEU A 8 21.16 -10.90 7.80
CA LEU A 8 21.61 -12.25 8.15
C LEU A 8 20.45 -13.15 8.59
N ALA A 9 19.56 -12.61 9.42
CA ALA A 9 18.40 -13.34 9.88
C ALA A 9 17.38 -13.62 8.75
N ARG A 10 17.29 -12.75 7.74
CA ARG A 10 16.48 -12.99 6.54
C ARG A 10 17.08 -14.06 5.65
N ASP A 11 18.39 -14.04 5.46
CA ASP A 11 19.08 -14.99 4.57
C ASP A 11 18.94 -16.43 5.09
N GLU A 12 18.86 -16.60 6.42
CA GLU A 12 18.65 -17.91 7.03
C GLU A 12 17.16 -18.33 7.07
N ASN A 13 16.22 -17.36 7.13
CA ASN A 13 14.78 -17.62 7.20
C ASN A 13 14.06 -17.37 5.86
N GLN A 14 14.65 -17.74 4.75
CA GLN A 14 14.21 -17.45 3.37
C GLN A 14 12.77 -17.86 3.05
N GLU A 15 12.16 -18.77 3.80
CA GLU A 15 10.80 -19.27 3.55
C GLU A 15 9.68 -18.43 4.19
N LYS A 16 10.00 -17.43 5.02
CA LYS A 16 8.96 -16.64 5.70
C LYS A 16 8.59 -15.40 4.90
N SER A 17 7.35 -15.31 4.47
CA SER A 17 6.80 -14.17 3.72
C SER A 17 6.83 -12.85 4.51
N VAL A 18 6.76 -12.90 5.84
CA VAL A 18 6.89 -11.76 6.74
C VAL A 18 7.99 -12.02 7.74
N PHE A 19 9.06 -11.23 7.65
CA PHE A 19 10.15 -11.29 8.61
C PHE A 19 9.98 -10.21 9.68
N VAL A 20 9.88 -10.64 10.92
CA VAL A 20 9.91 -9.77 12.10
C VAL A 20 11.12 -10.18 12.94
N LEU A 21 12.00 -9.22 13.23
CA LEU A 21 13.19 -9.45 14.05
C LEU A 21 12.79 -9.86 15.46
N LYS A 22 13.26 -11.02 15.90
CA LYS A 22 13.01 -11.56 17.22
C LYS A 22 14.22 -11.39 18.14
N HIS A 23 14.01 -11.57 19.45
CA HIS A 23 15.07 -11.56 20.44
C HIS A 23 16.15 -12.60 20.11
N GLU A 24 15.75 -13.82 19.73
CA GLU A 24 16.65 -14.90 19.39
C GLU A 24 17.55 -14.55 18.17
N ASP A 25 16.99 -13.85 17.18
CA ASP A 25 17.75 -13.39 16.01
C ASP A 25 18.83 -12.38 16.42
N CYS A 26 18.50 -11.46 17.33
CA CYS A 26 19.47 -10.51 17.87
C CYS A 26 20.56 -11.19 18.67
N MET A 27 20.21 -12.16 19.48
CA MET A 27 21.17 -12.99 20.23
C MET A 27 22.08 -13.79 19.30
N LYS A 28 21.56 -14.30 18.19
CA LYS A 28 22.30 -15.13 17.24
C LYS A 28 23.27 -14.34 16.37
N TYR A 29 22.86 -13.16 15.87
CA TYR A 29 23.57 -12.45 14.81
C TYR A 29 24.24 -11.15 15.23
N SER A 30 24.08 -10.69 16.48
CA SER A 30 24.66 -9.44 16.96
C SER A 30 25.62 -9.65 18.12
N PRO A 31 26.95 -9.68 17.89
CA PRO A 31 27.92 -9.78 18.98
C PRO A 31 27.78 -8.65 20.02
N ALA A 32 27.51 -7.43 19.55
CA ALA A 32 27.29 -6.29 20.43
C ALA A 32 26.03 -6.43 21.32
N TYR A 33 25.01 -7.13 20.82
CA TYR A 33 23.82 -7.44 21.60
C TYR A 33 24.09 -8.54 22.62
N GLN A 34 24.86 -9.57 22.26
CA GLN A 34 25.32 -10.62 23.17
C GLN A 34 26.14 -10.01 24.32
N GLU A 35 27.15 -9.21 23.99
CA GLU A 35 28.00 -8.53 24.97
C GLU A 35 27.16 -7.65 25.93
N PHE A 36 26.17 -6.92 25.40
CA PHE A 36 25.26 -6.13 26.22
C PHE A 36 24.45 -7.00 27.20
N MET A 37 23.91 -8.13 26.73
CA MET A 37 23.09 -9.03 27.54
C MET A 37 23.92 -9.75 28.62
N GLU A 38 25.19 -10.08 28.31
CA GLU A 38 26.14 -10.67 29.29
C GLU A 38 26.57 -9.64 30.35
N LYS A 39 26.82 -8.40 29.92
CA LYS A 39 27.27 -7.33 30.80
C LYS A 39 26.19 -6.83 31.76
N TYR A 40 24.94 -6.89 31.34
CA TYR A 40 23.79 -6.36 32.09
C TYR A 40 22.66 -7.38 32.14
N PRO A 41 22.82 -8.52 32.85
CA PRO A 41 21.85 -9.62 32.82
C PRO A 41 20.47 -9.22 33.39
N GLU A 42 20.42 -8.36 34.39
CA GLU A 42 19.15 -7.86 34.97
C GLU A 42 18.35 -7.04 33.94
N VAL A 43 19.06 -6.20 33.15
CA VAL A 43 18.44 -5.43 32.07
C VAL A 43 18.04 -6.36 30.91
N GLY A 44 18.82 -7.42 30.68
CA GLY A 44 18.58 -8.41 29.66
C GLY A 44 17.23 -9.11 29.78
N GLU A 45 16.83 -9.51 30.97
CA GLU A 45 15.50 -10.11 31.23
C GLU A 45 14.37 -9.15 30.85
N HIS A 46 14.49 -7.87 31.20
CA HIS A 46 13.49 -6.87 30.85
C HIS A 46 13.44 -6.60 29.35
N VAL A 47 14.59 -6.56 28.68
CA VAL A 47 14.66 -6.40 27.22
C VAL A 47 13.97 -7.56 26.52
N ALA A 48 14.23 -8.80 26.93
CA ALA A 48 13.60 -9.99 26.36
C ALA A 48 12.06 -9.94 26.52
N THR A 49 11.58 -9.54 27.69
CA THR A 49 10.15 -9.42 28.01
C THR A 49 9.48 -8.32 27.18
N LEU A 50 10.18 -7.20 26.94
CA LEU A 50 9.66 -6.07 26.15
C LEU A 50 9.75 -6.26 24.64
N PHE A 51 10.49 -7.28 24.20
CA PHE A 51 10.59 -7.58 22.77
C PHE A 51 9.21 -7.94 22.21
N MET A 52 8.85 -7.39 21.05
CA MET A 52 7.55 -7.59 20.40
C MET A 52 6.34 -6.99 21.13
N GLN A 53 6.54 -6.22 22.20
CA GLN A 53 5.46 -5.49 22.85
C GLN A 53 5.05 -4.25 22.04
N ASN A 54 3.80 -3.83 22.20
CA ASN A 54 3.30 -2.61 21.56
C ASN A 54 4.06 -1.38 22.11
N ARG A 55 4.77 -0.71 21.23
CA ARG A 55 5.62 0.44 21.59
C ARG A 55 4.82 1.74 21.74
N SER A 56 3.86 1.96 20.90
CA SER A 56 3.12 3.22 20.83
C SER A 56 1.78 3.03 20.15
N VAL A 57 0.84 3.91 20.47
CA VAL A 57 -0.44 4.04 19.76
C VAL A 57 -0.29 5.15 18.75
N GLY A 58 -0.57 4.86 17.47
CA GLY A 58 -0.62 5.80 16.37
C GLY A 58 -2.07 6.13 15.99
N ARG A 59 -2.32 7.36 15.57
CA ARG A 59 -3.62 7.73 15.00
C ARG A 59 -3.71 7.22 13.56
N HIS A 60 -4.84 6.58 13.21
CA HIS A 60 -5.11 6.21 11.81
C HIS A 60 -5.24 7.47 10.94
N ALA A 61 -4.67 7.45 9.73
CA ALA A 61 -4.57 8.63 8.87
C ALA A 61 -5.94 9.10 8.32
N GLY A 62 -6.93 8.22 8.21
CA GLY A 62 -8.22 8.54 7.59
C GLY A 62 -9.38 7.65 8.05
N GLY A 63 -9.16 6.71 8.97
CA GLY A 63 -10.23 5.83 9.48
C GLY A 63 -11.16 6.56 10.43
N VAL A 64 -12.45 6.53 10.15
CA VAL A 64 -13.51 7.09 10.97
C VAL A 64 -14.55 6.01 11.27
N ILE A 65 -14.87 5.85 12.54
CA ILE A 65 -15.92 4.92 12.97
C ILE A 65 -17.23 5.70 13.11
N VAL A 66 -18.28 5.15 12.54
CA VAL A 66 -19.64 5.69 12.63
C VAL A 66 -20.49 4.73 13.44
N ALA A 67 -21.12 5.26 14.49
CA ALA A 67 -22.04 4.55 15.34
C ALA A 67 -23.08 5.51 15.91
N ASP A 68 -24.13 4.99 16.57
CA ASP A 68 -25.05 5.82 17.33
C ASP A 68 -24.27 6.53 18.47
N PRO A 69 -24.41 7.86 18.64
CA PRO A 69 -23.69 8.61 19.67
C PRO A 69 -23.90 8.11 21.09
N LYS A 70 -25.06 7.50 21.35
CA LYS A 70 -25.38 6.95 22.70
C LYS A 70 -24.62 5.68 23.01
N ASP A 71 -24.30 4.89 22.00
CA ASP A 71 -23.72 3.57 22.16
C ASP A 71 -22.19 3.58 22.04
N LEU A 72 -21.61 4.62 21.44
CA LEU A 72 -20.18 4.66 21.13
C LEU A 72 -19.29 4.50 22.38
N GLN A 73 -19.60 5.23 23.45
CA GLN A 73 -18.81 5.19 24.68
C GLN A 73 -19.11 3.97 25.58
N GLU A 74 -20.31 3.39 25.43
CA GLU A 74 -20.74 2.24 26.21
C GLU A 74 -20.30 0.92 25.57
N SER A 75 -20.18 0.92 24.24
CA SER A 75 -19.93 -0.29 23.45
C SER A 75 -18.49 -0.45 22.96
N MET A 76 -17.67 0.61 23.07
CA MET A 76 -16.29 0.63 22.55
C MET A 76 -15.34 1.26 23.56
N PRO A 77 -14.14 0.66 23.77
CA PRO A 77 -13.10 1.29 24.57
C PRO A 77 -12.63 2.57 23.86
N ILE A 78 -12.61 3.68 24.61
CA ILE A 78 -12.17 4.98 24.10
C ILE A 78 -11.00 5.48 24.93
N ILE A 79 -9.96 5.96 24.24
CA ILE A 79 -8.77 6.56 24.85
C ILE A 79 -8.56 7.97 24.30
N GLY A 80 -8.02 8.84 25.16
CA GLY A 80 -7.58 10.18 24.75
C GLY A 80 -6.15 10.14 24.22
N VAL A 81 -5.95 10.53 22.95
CA VAL A 81 -4.61 10.62 22.36
C VAL A 81 -4.43 11.99 21.75
N ARG A 82 -3.52 12.81 22.30
CA ARG A 82 -3.21 14.17 21.82
C ARG A 82 -4.43 15.09 21.71
N GLY A 83 -5.37 14.94 22.62
CA GLY A 83 -6.59 15.78 22.67
C GLY A 83 -7.77 15.24 21.87
N ASP A 84 -7.61 14.20 21.09
CA ASP A 84 -8.68 13.53 20.32
C ASP A 84 -9.10 12.22 21.00
N LEU A 85 -10.39 11.89 20.88
CA LEU A 85 -10.90 10.58 21.29
C LEU A 85 -10.67 9.56 20.18
N GLN A 86 -10.12 8.41 20.55
CA GLN A 86 -9.81 7.32 19.64
C GLN A 86 -10.16 5.99 20.28
N THR A 87 -10.40 4.97 19.46
CA THR A 87 -10.44 3.58 19.96
C THR A 87 -9.06 2.93 19.88
N PRO A 88 -8.66 2.12 20.88
CA PRO A 88 -7.48 1.26 20.78
C PRO A 88 -7.69 0.04 19.88
N TRP A 89 -8.91 -0.23 19.41
CA TRP A 89 -9.17 -1.27 18.44
C TRP A 89 -8.54 -0.92 17.12
N THR A 90 -7.52 -1.66 16.73
CA THR A 90 -6.67 -1.37 15.58
C THR A 90 -6.92 -2.36 14.44
N GLU A 91 -6.74 -1.87 13.23
CA GLU A 91 -6.70 -2.71 12.03
C GLU A 91 -5.54 -3.72 12.12
N GLY A 92 -5.81 -4.96 11.75
CA GLY A 92 -4.83 -6.05 11.77
C GLY A 92 -4.80 -6.89 13.04
N MET A 93 -5.17 -6.35 14.21
CA MET A 93 -5.31 -7.15 15.43
C MET A 93 -6.78 -7.24 15.90
N ASN A 94 -7.47 -6.12 15.91
CA ASN A 94 -8.78 -5.98 16.56
C ASN A 94 -9.86 -5.34 15.66
N PHE A 95 -9.60 -5.18 14.33
CA PHE A 95 -10.61 -4.57 13.45
C PHE A 95 -11.88 -5.41 13.33
N ARG A 96 -11.78 -6.74 13.44
CA ARG A 96 -12.93 -7.65 13.46
C ARG A 96 -13.88 -7.36 14.62
N ASN A 97 -13.35 -6.84 15.73
CA ASN A 97 -14.19 -6.45 16.85
C ASN A 97 -15.13 -5.29 16.51
N LEU A 98 -14.80 -4.46 15.51
CA LEU A 98 -15.67 -3.37 15.06
C LEU A 98 -16.87 -3.92 14.28
N GLU A 99 -16.63 -4.77 13.30
CA GLU A 99 -17.68 -5.37 12.47
C GLU A 99 -18.59 -6.30 13.27
N ASP A 100 -17.99 -7.17 14.12
CA ASP A 100 -18.72 -8.10 14.99
C ASP A 100 -19.65 -7.40 15.97
N ASN A 101 -19.33 -6.15 16.36
CA ASN A 101 -20.16 -5.31 17.22
C ASN A 101 -21.03 -4.28 16.44
N GLY A 102 -21.13 -4.43 15.12
CA GLY A 102 -22.02 -3.61 14.31
C GLY A 102 -21.52 -2.20 14.01
N PHE A 103 -20.24 -1.91 14.24
CA PHE A 103 -19.65 -0.62 13.90
C PHE A 103 -19.22 -0.58 12.43
N LEU A 104 -19.45 0.56 11.78
CA LEU A 104 -18.97 0.82 10.42
C LEU A 104 -17.70 1.68 10.46
N LYS A 105 -16.63 1.20 9.83
CA LYS A 105 -15.39 1.95 9.63
C LYS A 105 -15.37 2.49 8.20
N PHE A 106 -15.18 3.79 8.06
CA PHE A 106 -14.95 4.46 6.79
C PHE A 106 -13.51 4.96 6.72
N ASP A 107 -12.85 4.71 5.61
CA ASP A 107 -11.51 5.20 5.34
C ASP A 107 -11.55 6.39 4.37
N PHE A 108 -11.30 7.59 4.90
CA PHE A 108 -11.23 8.83 4.12
C PHE A 108 -9.77 9.26 3.96
N LEU A 109 -9.12 8.73 2.95
CA LEU A 109 -7.74 9.05 2.65
C LEU A 109 -7.69 10.14 1.57
N GLY A 110 -7.50 11.39 2.02
CA GLY A 110 -7.31 12.52 1.12
C GLY A 110 -5.95 12.49 0.43
N LEU A 111 -5.93 12.84 -0.85
CA LEU A 111 -4.69 13.01 -1.62
C LEU A 111 -4.26 14.47 -1.59
N THR A 112 -3.12 14.77 -0.95
CA THR A 112 -2.54 16.12 -0.92
C THR A 112 -2.34 16.66 -2.33
N LEU A 113 -1.92 15.82 -3.28
CA LEU A 113 -1.75 16.21 -4.66
C LEU A 113 -3.04 16.72 -5.31
N LEU A 114 -4.21 16.16 -5.01
CA LEU A 114 -5.48 16.67 -5.53
C LEU A 114 -5.78 18.07 -4.99
N LYS A 115 -5.35 18.40 -3.79
CA LYS A 115 -5.45 19.77 -3.25
C LYS A 115 -4.54 20.74 -4.01
N ASP A 116 -3.36 20.31 -4.41
CA ASP A 116 -2.47 21.13 -5.24
C ASP A 116 -3.06 21.35 -6.63
N VAL A 117 -3.67 20.33 -7.24
CA VAL A 117 -4.40 20.44 -8.50
C VAL A 117 -5.56 21.42 -8.36
N GLU A 118 -6.37 21.31 -7.31
CA GLU A 118 -7.48 22.23 -7.03
C GLU A 118 -6.99 23.68 -6.92
N ASN A 119 -5.94 23.92 -6.13
CA ASN A 119 -5.32 25.24 -5.99
C ASN A 119 -4.82 25.80 -7.32
N CYS A 120 -4.26 24.96 -8.18
CA CYS A 120 -3.83 25.33 -9.52
C CYS A 120 -5.02 25.74 -10.39
N ILE A 121 -6.11 24.98 -10.35
CA ILE A 121 -7.36 25.31 -11.07
C ILE A 121 -7.92 26.65 -10.60
N TYR A 122 -7.99 26.91 -9.31
CA TYR A 122 -8.43 28.22 -8.79
C TYR A 122 -7.58 29.38 -9.33
N ARG A 123 -6.27 29.22 -9.42
CA ARG A 123 -5.40 30.25 -10.00
C ARG A 123 -5.65 30.45 -11.50
N ILE A 124 -5.90 29.39 -12.25
CA ILE A 124 -6.25 29.45 -13.67
C ILE A 124 -7.57 30.20 -13.87
N LEU A 125 -8.60 29.82 -13.11
CA LEU A 125 -9.93 30.45 -13.18
C LEU A 125 -9.87 31.94 -12.85
N LYS A 126 -9.10 32.34 -11.83
CA LYS A 126 -8.87 33.76 -11.50
C LYS A 126 -8.22 34.51 -12.66
N LYS A 127 -7.22 33.90 -13.30
CA LYS A 127 -6.56 34.50 -14.46
C LYS A 127 -7.48 34.60 -15.67
N GLN A 128 -8.46 33.72 -15.80
CA GLN A 128 -9.47 33.73 -16.86
C GLN A 128 -10.64 34.69 -16.60
N GLY A 129 -10.59 35.48 -15.52
CA GLY A 129 -11.58 36.53 -15.26
C GLY A 129 -12.67 36.17 -14.23
N ASN A 130 -12.57 35.01 -13.54
CA ASN A 130 -13.39 34.70 -12.37
C ASN A 130 -12.64 35.06 -11.09
N PRO A 131 -12.87 36.22 -10.45
CA PRO A 131 -12.09 36.66 -9.31
C PRO A 131 -12.29 35.81 -8.05
N ASN A 132 -13.46 35.19 -7.91
CA ASN A 132 -13.85 34.39 -6.76
C ASN A 132 -14.41 33.01 -7.17
N PRO A 133 -13.55 32.11 -7.71
CA PRO A 133 -14.03 30.81 -8.17
C PRO A 133 -14.47 29.95 -6.99
N THR A 134 -15.61 29.28 -7.17
CA THR A 134 -16.18 28.35 -6.20
C THR A 134 -15.64 26.94 -6.43
N PHE A 135 -15.93 26.03 -5.49
CA PHE A 135 -15.64 24.59 -5.67
C PHE A 135 -16.34 24.02 -6.92
N LEU A 136 -17.58 24.46 -7.22
CA LEU A 136 -18.30 23.99 -8.40
C LEU A 136 -17.61 24.43 -9.70
N ASP A 137 -17.05 25.63 -9.73
CA ASP A 137 -16.27 26.11 -10.88
C ASP A 137 -15.00 25.27 -11.06
N ALA A 138 -14.31 24.98 -9.96
CA ALA A 138 -13.12 24.14 -10.01
C ALA A 138 -13.45 22.69 -10.43
N LYS A 139 -14.58 22.15 -9.93
CA LYS A 139 -15.06 20.83 -10.33
C LYS A 139 -15.43 20.78 -11.81
N ALA A 140 -16.14 21.79 -12.33
CA ALA A 140 -16.48 21.86 -13.74
C ALA A 140 -15.23 21.94 -14.64
N PHE A 141 -14.22 22.70 -14.23
CA PHE A 141 -12.93 22.75 -14.90
C PHE A 141 -12.23 21.41 -14.89
N PHE A 142 -12.16 20.76 -13.72
CA PHE A 142 -11.59 19.42 -13.56
C PHE A 142 -12.28 18.39 -14.46
N ASP A 143 -13.61 18.34 -14.41
CA ASP A 143 -14.40 17.41 -15.22
C ASP A 143 -14.14 17.59 -16.72
N LYS A 144 -14.02 18.84 -17.17
CA LYS A 144 -13.78 19.14 -18.59
C LYS A 144 -12.38 18.79 -19.07
N HIS A 145 -11.35 18.97 -18.22
CA HIS A 145 -9.95 18.94 -18.66
C HIS A 145 -9.10 17.80 -18.09
N LEU A 146 -9.50 17.19 -16.97
CA LEU A 146 -8.68 16.25 -16.23
C LEU A 146 -9.40 14.94 -15.84
N ASN A 147 -10.72 14.92 -15.84
CA ASN A 147 -11.47 13.76 -15.40
C ASN A 147 -11.38 12.62 -16.43
N CYS A 148 -10.92 11.45 -15.97
CA CYS A 148 -10.75 10.26 -16.80
C CYS A 148 -12.02 9.74 -17.49
N ARG A 149 -13.21 10.15 -17.01
CA ARG A 149 -14.47 9.82 -17.68
C ARG A 149 -14.67 10.58 -18.99
N PHE A 150 -14.01 11.71 -19.17
CA PHE A 150 -14.19 12.63 -20.31
C PHE A 150 -12.91 12.89 -21.09
N VAL A 151 -11.76 12.65 -20.47
CA VAL A 151 -10.45 12.88 -21.07
C VAL A 151 -9.73 11.55 -21.21
N LYS A 152 -9.28 11.23 -22.39
CA LYS A 152 -8.43 10.06 -22.63
C LYS A 152 -7.12 10.20 -21.85
N GLN A 153 -6.73 9.13 -21.17
CA GLN A 153 -5.51 9.09 -20.35
C GLN A 153 -4.44 8.16 -20.97
N ASP A 154 -4.45 8.07 -22.28
CA ASP A 154 -3.57 7.24 -23.09
C ASP A 154 -2.57 8.08 -23.92
N ASP A 155 -2.26 9.31 -23.51
CA ASP A 155 -1.30 10.16 -24.22
C ASP A 155 0.11 9.54 -24.16
N PRO A 156 0.67 9.10 -25.32
CA PRO A 156 1.99 8.48 -25.36
C PRO A 156 3.11 9.36 -24.80
N LYS A 157 2.94 10.69 -24.88
CA LYS A 157 3.91 11.65 -24.33
C LYS A 157 4.03 11.56 -22.81
N VAL A 158 2.97 11.17 -22.10
CA VAL A 158 3.00 10.97 -20.65
C VAL A 158 3.88 9.76 -20.32
N TRP A 159 3.71 8.65 -21.03
CA TRP A 159 4.53 7.46 -20.83
C TRP A 159 5.98 7.74 -21.16
N GLU A 160 6.26 8.26 -22.35
CA GLU A 160 7.61 8.57 -22.81
C GLU A 160 8.31 9.64 -21.95
N HIS A 161 7.66 10.79 -21.72
CA HIS A 161 8.33 11.93 -21.10
C HIS A 161 8.32 11.91 -19.57
N VAL A 162 7.37 11.23 -18.93
CA VAL A 162 7.28 11.15 -17.48
C VAL A 162 7.84 9.83 -16.99
N TYR A 163 7.19 8.70 -17.33
CA TYR A 163 7.51 7.40 -16.74
C TYR A 163 8.82 6.81 -17.28
N HIS A 164 9.04 6.81 -18.60
CA HIS A 164 10.26 6.26 -19.20
C HIS A 164 11.48 7.16 -18.97
N ASN A 165 11.29 8.46 -18.82
CA ASN A 165 12.37 9.43 -18.55
C ASN A 165 12.57 9.75 -17.06
N GLY A 166 11.81 9.14 -16.17
CA GLY A 166 11.99 9.28 -14.72
C GLY A 166 11.62 10.64 -14.14
N ARG A 167 10.72 11.39 -14.78
CA ARG A 167 10.27 12.72 -14.34
C ARG A 167 9.12 12.61 -13.37
N PHE A 168 9.37 12.02 -12.17
CA PHE A 168 8.36 11.70 -11.18
C PHE A 168 8.03 12.82 -10.18
N CYS A 169 8.43 14.05 -10.44
CA CYS A 169 8.08 15.18 -9.59
C CYS A 169 6.56 15.36 -9.55
N GLY A 170 5.96 15.27 -8.35
CA GLY A 170 4.52 15.37 -8.18
C GLY A 170 3.70 14.14 -8.62
N VAL A 171 4.34 13.07 -9.06
CA VAL A 171 3.61 11.82 -9.38
C VAL A 171 3.36 11.04 -8.09
N PHE A 172 2.08 10.85 -7.76
CA PHE A 172 1.65 10.18 -6.53
C PHE A 172 2.27 8.78 -6.41
N GLN A 173 2.78 8.44 -5.23
CA GLN A 173 3.46 7.19 -4.86
C GLN A 173 4.78 6.89 -5.59
N PHE A 174 5.16 7.63 -6.63
CA PHE A 174 6.41 7.42 -7.37
C PHE A 174 7.51 8.45 -7.05
N THR A 175 7.35 9.25 -6.00
CA THR A 175 8.37 10.21 -5.55
C THR A 175 9.52 9.55 -4.78
N ALA A 176 9.28 8.41 -4.11
CA ALA A 176 10.31 7.68 -3.37
C ALA A 176 11.32 7.02 -4.32
N SER A 177 12.61 7.04 -3.97
CA SER A 177 13.71 6.57 -4.83
C SER A 177 13.55 5.13 -5.32
N GLY A 178 13.10 4.23 -4.46
CA GLY A 178 12.88 2.83 -4.82
C GLY A 178 11.71 2.62 -5.79
N ALA A 179 10.59 3.32 -5.59
CA ALA A 179 9.44 3.28 -6.50
C ALA A 179 9.81 3.85 -7.88
N ARG A 180 10.55 4.98 -7.89
CA ARG A 180 11.08 5.58 -9.13
C ARG A 180 11.96 4.61 -9.90
N LYS A 181 12.90 3.96 -9.23
CA LYS A 181 13.79 2.98 -9.85
C LYS A 181 12.99 1.82 -10.44
N PHE A 182 12.03 1.28 -9.70
CA PHE A 182 11.19 0.21 -10.19
C PHE A 182 10.37 0.62 -11.42
N ALA A 183 9.73 1.80 -11.39
CA ALA A 183 8.97 2.30 -12.54
C ALA A 183 9.86 2.55 -13.78
N LEU A 184 11.10 3.07 -13.59
CA LEU A 184 12.07 3.21 -14.67
C LEU A 184 12.51 1.87 -15.27
N GLU A 185 12.68 0.85 -14.44
CA GLU A 185 13.04 -0.49 -14.92
C GLU A 185 11.89 -1.19 -15.65
N ALA A 186 10.65 -0.95 -15.19
CA ALA A 186 9.44 -1.56 -15.73
C ALA A 186 8.89 -0.83 -16.96
N GLN A 187 9.13 0.48 -17.09
CA GLN A 187 8.67 1.32 -18.22
C GLN A 187 7.18 1.09 -18.54
N PRO A 188 6.25 1.48 -17.67
CA PRO A 188 4.83 1.26 -17.91
C PRO A 188 4.33 2.04 -19.12
N ASP A 189 3.45 1.41 -19.90
CA ASP A 189 2.86 1.96 -21.11
C ASP A 189 1.33 2.14 -21.00
N SER A 190 0.75 1.74 -19.86
CA SER A 190 -0.68 1.84 -19.59
C SER A 190 -0.98 2.13 -18.14
N ILE A 191 -2.22 2.55 -17.85
CA ILE A 191 -2.69 2.77 -16.47
C ILE A 191 -2.79 1.44 -15.72
N GLU A 192 -3.17 0.37 -16.41
CA GLU A 192 -3.24 -0.98 -15.86
C GLU A 192 -1.86 -1.45 -15.38
N GLU A 193 -0.84 -1.26 -16.18
CA GLU A 193 0.53 -1.56 -15.77
C GLU A 193 0.99 -0.69 -14.60
N LEU A 194 0.66 0.60 -14.62
CA LEU A 194 1.00 1.51 -13.51
C LEU A 194 0.31 1.08 -12.22
N ALA A 195 -0.95 0.64 -12.30
CA ALA A 195 -1.67 0.06 -11.17
C ALA A 195 -0.99 -1.21 -10.65
N ALA A 196 -0.56 -2.11 -11.57
CA ALA A 196 0.20 -3.31 -11.20
C ALA A 196 1.52 -2.96 -10.50
N LEU A 197 2.28 -1.98 -11.00
CA LEU A 197 3.50 -1.51 -10.32
C LEU A 197 3.21 -1.00 -8.90
N THR A 198 2.12 -0.27 -8.72
CA THR A 198 1.69 0.24 -7.41
C THR A 198 1.31 -0.90 -6.46
N ALA A 199 0.64 -1.93 -6.95
CA ALA A 199 0.27 -3.11 -6.18
C ALA A 199 1.49 -3.97 -5.79
N ILE A 200 2.48 -4.09 -6.68
CA ILE A 200 3.72 -4.85 -6.45
C ILE A 200 4.68 -4.10 -5.53
N TYR A 201 4.70 -2.76 -5.56
CA TYR A 201 5.60 -1.95 -4.73
C TYR A 201 5.10 -1.86 -3.28
N ARG A 202 4.96 -2.99 -2.63
CA ARG A 202 4.57 -3.15 -1.21
C ARG A 202 5.55 -4.06 -0.49
N PRO A 203 5.70 -3.95 0.85
CA PRO A 203 6.71 -4.71 1.60
C PRO A 203 6.70 -6.23 1.36
N GLY A 204 5.51 -6.84 1.25
CA GLY A 204 5.36 -8.29 0.99
C GLY A 204 5.94 -8.70 -0.37
N PRO A 205 5.38 -8.21 -1.49
CA PRO A 205 5.87 -8.53 -2.83
C PRO A 205 7.33 -8.13 -3.07
N LEU A 206 7.81 -7.01 -2.48
CA LEU A 206 9.20 -6.60 -2.57
C LEU A 206 10.14 -7.62 -1.90
N LYS A 207 9.78 -8.14 -0.72
CA LYS A 207 10.54 -9.17 -0.03
C LYS A 207 10.62 -10.47 -0.84
N ALA A 208 9.55 -10.83 -1.54
CA ALA A 208 9.50 -11.99 -2.44
C ALA A 208 10.13 -11.74 -3.82
N ASN A 209 10.78 -10.59 -4.03
CA ASN A 209 11.38 -10.17 -5.32
C ASN A 209 10.41 -10.19 -6.51
N VAL A 210 9.10 -10.05 -6.27
CA VAL A 210 8.08 -10.05 -7.33
C VAL A 210 8.33 -8.93 -8.34
N HIS A 211 8.74 -7.74 -7.88
CA HIS A 211 9.05 -6.59 -8.73
C HIS A 211 10.10 -6.91 -9.81
N ARG A 212 11.18 -7.63 -9.47
CA ARG A 212 12.21 -8.03 -10.45
C ARG A 212 11.72 -9.09 -11.43
N LYS A 213 10.95 -10.06 -10.91
CA LYS A 213 10.34 -11.12 -11.73
C LYS A 213 9.34 -10.52 -12.71
N TYR A 214 8.52 -9.56 -12.28
CA TYR A 214 7.56 -8.84 -13.12
C TYR A 214 8.25 -8.10 -14.27
N VAL A 215 9.32 -7.32 -13.98
CA VAL A 215 10.09 -6.62 -15.01
C VAL A 215 10.67 -7.60 -16.02
N LYS A 216 11.21 -8.73 -15.56
CA LYS A 216 11.72 -9.78 -16.45
C LYS A 216 10.63 -10.37 -17.33
N ALA A 217 9.49 -10.71 -16.75
CA ALA A 217 8.36 -11.27 -17.49
C ALA A 217 7.79 -10.26 -18.52
N LYS A 218 7.65 -8.98 -18.16
CA LYS A 218 7.23 -7.94 -19.12
C LYS A 218 8.17 -7.86 -20.33
N ARG A 219 9.48 -7.93 -20.10
CA ARG A 219 10.47 -7.87 -21.19
C ARG A 219 10.46 -9.09 -22.10
N ASP A 220 9.93 -10.19 -21.64
CA ASP A 220 9.86 -11.48 -22.32
C ASP A 220 8.41 -11.98 -22.42
N ALA A 221 7.48 -11.03 -22.61
CA ALA A 221 6.04 -11.28 -22.56
C ALA A 221 5.58 -12.34 -23.59
N ASP A 222 6.16 -12.34 -24.79
CA ASP A 222 5.81 -13.28 -25.87
C ASP A 222 6.19 -14.74 -25.55
N ASN A 223 7.07 -14.96 -24.59
CA ASN A 223 7.55 -16.30 -24.20
C ASN A 223 6.89 -16.82 -22.90
N ILE A 224 5.95 -16.06 -22.32
CA ILE A 224 5.21 -16.53 -21.13
C ILE A 224 4.33 -17.70 -21.53
N LYS A 225 4.48 -18.81 -20.81
CA LYS A 225 3.63 -19.98 -20.98
C LYS A 225 2.64 -20.05 -19.84
N TYR A 226 1.38 -20.21 -20.19
CA TYR A 226 0.28 -20.39 -19.25
C TYR A 226 -0.19 -21.84 -19.30
N ASP A 227 -0.36 -22.44 -18.12
CA ASP A 227 -0.79 -23.85 -18.01
C ASP A 227 -2.25 -24.06 -18.41
N HIS A 228 -3.03 -22.98 -18.47
CA HIS A 228 -4.45 -23.04 -18.84
C HIS A 228 -4.90 -21.71 -19.49
N PRO A 229 -5.80 -21.74 -20.52
CA PRO A 229 -6.28 -20.53 -21.18
C PRO A 229 -6.98 -19.53 -20.24
N ILE A 230 -7.66 -19.99 -19.21
CA ILE A 230 -8.27 -19.13 -18.18
C ILE A 230 -7.19 -18.35 -17.40
N ILE A 231 -6.04 -18.95 -17.15
CA ILE A 231 -4.92 -18.28 -16.47
C ILE A 231 -4.38 -17.17 -17.36
N GLU A 232 -4.23 -17.43 -18.66
CA GLU A 232 -3.81 -16.42 -19.63
C GLU A 232 -4.82 -15.28 -19.73
N GLU A 233 -6.12 -15.58 -19.80
CA GLU A 233 -7.19 -14.57 -19.82
C GLU A 233 -7.11 -13.62 -18.61
N ILE A 234 -6.88 -14.17 -17.41
CA ILE A 234 -6.91 -13.40 -16.16
C ILE A 234 -5.58 -12.73 -15.86
N LEU A 235 -4.46 -13.43 -16.05
CA LEU A 235 -3.13 -12.98 -15.65
C LEU A 235 -2.29 -12.44 -16.82
N GLY A 236 -2.72 -12.60 -18.05
CA GLY A 236 -2.03 -12.04 -19.21
C GLY A 236 -1.73 -10.54 -19.09
N PRO A 237 -2.71 -9.71 -18.71
CA PRO A 237 -2.48 -8.26 -18.50
C PRO A 237 -1.45 -7.92 -17.43
N THR A 238 -1.12 -8.85 -16.55
CA THR A 238 -0.12 -8.71 -15.48
C THR A 238 1.07 -9.66 -15.63
N PHE A 239 1.33 -10.11 -16.86
CA PHE A 239 2.47 -10.98 -17.23
C PHE A 239 2.60 -12.25 -16.37
N GLY A 240 1.45 -12.86 -16.03
CA GLY A 240 1.40 -14.09 -15.24
C GLY A 240 1.44 -13.89 -13.72
N PHE A 241 1.42 -12.65 -13.22
CA PHE A 241 1.42 -12.38 -11.79
C PHE A 241 0.03 -12.05 -11.27
N ILE A 242 -0.33 -12.62 -10.12
CA ILE A 242 -1.49 -12.19 -9.35
C ILE A 242 -1.09 -10.90 -8.62
N THR A 243 -1.59 -9.77 -9.08
CA THR A 243 -1.30 -8.43 -8.54
C THR A 243 -2.50 -7.82 -7.83
N PHE A 244 -3.69 -8.22 -8.22
CA PHE A 244 -4.96 -7.70 -7.73
C PHE A 244 -5.79 -8.79 -7.06
N GLN A 245 -6.56 -8.43 -6.04
CA GLN A 245 -7.47 -9.34 -5.34
C GLN A 245 -8.50 -9.94 -6.31
N GLU A 246 -9.00 -9.14 -7.23
CA GLU A 246 -9.98 -9.55 -8.24
C GLU A 246 -9.46 -10.68 -9.15
N GLN A 247 -8.17 -10.68 -9.46
CA GLN A 247 -7.56 -11.76 -10.23
C GLN A 247 -7.59 -13.08 -9.46
N PHE A 248 -7.28 -13.03 -8.16
CA PHE A 248 -7.36 -14.21 -7.30
C PHE A 248 -8.79 -14.74 -7.21
N MET A 249 -9.75 -13.86 -6.97
CA MET A 249 -11.18 -14.22 -6.91
C MET A 249 -11.65 -14.84 -8.22
N LEU A 250 -11.30 -14.25 -9.37
CA LEU A 250 -11.65 -14.78 -10.70
C LEU A 250 -11.02 -16.16 -10.97
N LEU A 251 -9.79 -16.38 -10.54
CA LEU A 251 -9.15 -17.71 -10.64
C LEU A 251 -9.89 -18.73 -9.78
N ALA A 252 -10.24 -18.40 -8.53
CA ALA A 252 -11.00 -19.27 -7.65
C ALA A 252 -12.37 -19.63 -8.25
N GLN A 253 -13.07 -18.66 -8.82
CA GLN A 253 -14.37 -18.88 -9.47
C GLN A 253 -14.24 -19.71 -10.75
N LYS A 254 -13.35 -19.32 -11.68
CA LYS A 254 -13.28 -19.95 -13.00
C LYS A 254 -12.54 -21.29 -13.03
N LEU A 255 -11.56 -21.52 -12.16
CA LEU A 255 -10.80 -22.77 -12.10
C LEU A 255 -11.32 -23.74 -11.03
N ALA A 256 -11.68 -23.23 -9.84
CA ALA A 256 -12.11 -24.07 -8.73
C ALA A 256 -13.63 -24.14 -8.55
N GLY A 257 -14.40 -23.32 -9.29
CA GLY A 257 -15.86 -23.34 -9.25
C GLY A 257 -16.47 -22.71 -8.00
N PHE A 258 -15.72 -21.86 -7.29
CA PHE A 258 -16.21 -21.15 -6.11
C PHE A 258 -17.31 -20.15 -6.50
N ASP A 259 -18.30 -19.99 -5.63
CA ASP A 259 -19.21 -18.87 -5.78
C ASP A 259 -18.51 -17.53 -5.42
N PRO A 260 -19.06 -16.37 -5.83
CA PRO A 260 -18.41 -15.07 -5.55
C PRO A 260 -18.18 -14.80 -4.07
N GLY A 261 -19.07 -15.24 -3.18
CA GLY A 261 -18.95 -15.04 -1.74
C GLY A 261 -17.92 -15.97 -1.09
N GLU A 262 -17.72 -17.16 -1.66
CA GLU A 262 -16.64 -18.07 -1.24
C GLU A 262 -15.28 -17.60 -1.72
N ALA A 263 -15.22 -17.03 -2.92
CA ALA A 263 -13.98 -16.52 -3.50
C ALA A 263 -13.45 -15.26 -2.82
N ASP A 264 -14.31 -14.51 -2.11
CA ASP A 264 -13.95 -13.30 -1.36
C ASP A 264 -13.44 -13.59 0.07
N LYS A 265 -13.69 -14.78 0.59
CA LYS A 265 -13.22 -15.23 1.92
C LYS A 265 -11.80 -15.77 1.87
#